data_3bdb59f1507173c3c39271ec13d30d56
#
_entry.id   3bdb59f1507173c3c39271ec13d30d56
#
_cell.length_a   1.000
_cell.length_b   1.000
_cell.length_c   1.000
_cell.angle_alpha   90.00
_cell.angle_beta   90.00
_cell.angle_gamma   90.00
#
_symmetry.space_group_name_H-M   'P 1'
#
loop_
_entity.id
_entity.type
_entity.pdbx_description
1 polymer ?
#
loop_
_entity_poly.entity_id
_entity_poly.type
_entity_poly.pdbx_seq_one_letter_code
_entity_poly.pdbx_strand_id
1 'polypeptide(L)'
;PAGDQGGDPPLPPVDLLVVSGGVFRHAPRPVQAALIALDAVQPVRVTQLGLDRGGVLPLLGALGHDDPAALALERDGLLNLGLCLAPSGAGREGELALHVELQRAGGQAMTVDVPYGSLEVVPFDLHERGTLKLMPGRNFDVGLGRGRGATPRGEVEGGVAGMIIDARGRPLALPAGREKRQAR
;
A
#
# COMPACT_ATOMS: atom_id res chain seq x y z
N PRO A 1 -29.38 -22.91 -4.48
CA PRO A 1 -28.13 -22.94 -5.18
C PRO A 1 -27.40 -21.63 -4.87
N ALA A 2 -26.41 -21.69 -3.97
CA ALA A 2 -25.53 -20.58 -3.68
C ALA A 2 -24.67 -20.33 -4.94
N GLY A 3 -24.80 -19.15 -5.53
CA GLY A 3 -23.94 -18.71 -6.60
C GLY A 3 -22.50 -18.64 -6.09
N ASP A 4 -21.68 -19.44 -6.72
CA ASP A 4 -20.22 -19.39 -6.63
C ASP A 4 -19.77 -17.98 -7.05
N GLN A 5 -19.49 -17.11 -6.07
CA GLN A 5 -18.79 -15.85 -6.31
C GLN A 5 -17.32 -16.20 -6.48
N GLY A 6 -16.99 -16.69 -7.68
CA GLY A 6 -15.62 -16.92 -8.13
C GLY A 6 -14.86 -15.60 -8.19
N GLY A 7 -14.47 -15.08 -7.04
CA GLY A 7 -13.44 -14.07 -6.95
C GLY A 7 -12.10 -14.72 -7.25
N ASP A 8 -11.30 -14.12 -8.12
CA ASP A 8 -9.93 -14.53 -8.31
C ASP A 8 -9.22 -14.70 -6.97
N PRO A 9 -8.34 -15.72 -6.82
CA PRO A 9 -7.61 -15.91 -5.59
C PRO A 9 -6.81 -14.63 -5.28
N PRO A 10 -6.69 -14.24 -4.00
CA PRO A 10 -5.94 -13.05 -3.62
C PRO A 10 -4.51 -13.16 -4.17
N LEU A 11 -4.01 -12.06 -4.71
CA LEU A 11 -2.63 -12.01 -5.19
C LEU A 11 -1.66 -12.38 -4.06
N PRO A 12 -0.56 -13.06 -4.39
CA PRO A 12 0.49 -13.30 -3.41
C PRO A 12 1.02 -11.97 -2.86
N PRO A 13 1.58 -11.95 -1.63
CA PRO A 13 2.20 -10.76 -1.10
C PRO A 13 3.28 -10.24 -2.04
N VAL A 14 3.27 -8.94 -2.30
CA VAL A 14 4.26 -8.24 -3.14
C VAL A 14 4.95 -7.16 -2.32
N ASP A 15 6.26 -7.07 -2.43
CA ASP A 15 7.05 -6.07 -1.71
C ASP A 15 7.02 -4.71 -2.43
N LEU A 16 6.90 -4.72 -3.75
CA LEU A 16 6.84 -3.53 -4.61
C LEU A 16 5.70 -3.66 -5.62
N LEU A 17 4.87 -2.64 -5.70
CA LEU A 17 3.85 -2.47 -6.71
C LEU A 17 4.12 -1.18 -7.49
N VAL A 18 4.51 -1.31 -8.77
CA VAL A 18 4.67 -0.16 -9.66
C VAL A 18 3.51 -0.11 -10.62
N VAL A 19 2.82 1.03 -10.65
CA VAL A 19 1.72 1.26 -11.58
C VAL A 19 2.15 2.15 -12.73
N SER A 20 1.64 1.91 -13.93
CA SER A 20 1.91 2.65 -15.16
C SER A 20 0.63 2.93 -15.92
N GLY A 21 0.67 3.92 -16.79
CA GLY A 21 -0.43 4.27 -17.68
C GLY A 21 -1.15 5.57 -17.33
N GLY A 22 -2.01 6.01 -18.27
CA GLY A 22 -2.63 7.34 -18.23
C GLY A 22 -3.49 7.60 -17.01
N VAL A 23 -4.23 6.61 -16.52
CA VAL A 23 -5.10 6.74 -15.34
C VAL A 23 -4.30 7.16 -14.11
N PHE A 24 -3.14 6.55 -13.90
CA PHE A 24 -2.29 6.86 -12.74
C PHE A 24 -1.49 8.14 -12.95
N ARG A 25 -0.94 8.34 -14.15
CA ARG A 25 -0.12 9.50 -14.50
C ARG A 25 -0.89 10.82 -14.42
N HIS A 26 -2.16 10.81 -14.79
CA HIS A 26 -3.03 11.98 -14.82
C HIS A 26 -3.94 12.09 -13.59
N ALA A 27 -3.75 11.26 -12.57
CA ALA A 27 -4.46 11.42 -11.30
C ALA A 27 -4.15 12.80 -10.71
N PRO A 28 -5.17 13.58 -10.30
CA PRO A 28 -4.97 14.95 -9.81
C PRO A 28 -4.06 15.05 -8.58
N ARG A 29 -4.03 13.99 -7.76
CA ARG A 29 -3.16 13.88 -6.57
C ARG A 29 -2.48 12.52 -6.54
N PRO A 30 -1.21 12.43 -6.11
CA PRO A 30 -0.50 11.15 -6.00
C PRO A 30 -1.22 10.11 -5.15
N VAL A 31 -1.87 10.54 -4.06
CA VAL A 31 -2.65 9.63 -3.19
C VAL A 31 -3.81 8.98 -3.96
N GLN A 32 -4.41 9.64 -4.93
CA GLN A 32 -5.48 9.06 -5.74
C GLN A 32 -4.95 7.97 -6.66
N ALA A 33 -3.76 8.15 -7.25
CA ALA A 33 -3.10 7.09 -8.01
C ALA A 33 -2.82 5.87 -7.13
N ALA A 34 -2.33 6.09 -5.91
CA ALA A 34 -2.11 5.02 -4.94
C ALA A 34 -3.41 4.29 -4.58
N LEU A 35 -4.50 5.02 -4.27
CA LEU A 35 -5.79 4.42 -3.92
C LEU A 35 -6.40 3.60 -5.08
N ILE A 36 -6.32 4.10 -6.32
CA ILE A 36 -6.77 3.36 -7.50
C ILE A 36 -5.96 2.04 -7.64
N ALA A 37 -4.65 2.10 -7.41
CA ALA A 37 -3.80 0.91 -7.44
C ALA A 37 -4.19 -0.10 -6.34
N LEU A 38 -4.43 0.39 -5.13
CA LEU A 38 -4.82 -0.44 -3.99
C LEU A 38 -6.19 -1.09 -4.19
N ASP A 39 -7.15 -0.39 -4.79
CA ASP A 39 -8.47 -0.93 -5.08
C ASP A 39 -8.43 -1.98 -6.21
N ALA A 40 -7.55 -1.80 -7.20
CA ALA A 40 -7.41 -2.72 -8.32
C ALA A 40 -6.63 -3.99 -7.96
N VAL A 41 -5.51 -3.84 -7.25
CA VAL A 41 -4.56 -4.93 -6.99
C VAL A 41 -4.81 -5.60 -5.64
N GLN A 42 -5.32 -4.83 -4.66
CA GLN A 42 -5.63 -5.29 -3.31
C GLN A 42 -4.44 -6.01 -2.63
N PRO A 43 -3.25 -5.40 -2.57
CA PRO A 43 -2.10 -6.02 -1.97
C PRO A 43 -2.34 -6.29 -0.48
N VAL A 44 -1.61 -7.26 0.08
CA VAL A 44 -1.63 -7.58 1.50
C VAL A 44 -0.25 -7.40 2.11
N ARG A 45 -0.19 -7.16 3.43
CA ARG A 45 1.02 -6.92 4.22
C ARG A 45 1.63 -5.54 3.93
N VAL A 46 2.94 -5.47 3.80
CA VAL A 46 3.72 -4.24 3.56
C VAL A 46 4.13 -4.20 2.10
N THR A 47 3.70 -3.18 1.38
CA THR A 47 3.97 -3.02 -0.05
C THR A 47 4.46 -1.59 -0.32
N GLN A 48 5.62 -1.45 -0.93
CA GLN A 48 6.08 -0.17 -1.45
C GLN A 48 5.32 0.14 -2.74
N LEU A 49 4.88 1.38 -2.91
CA LEU A 49 4.11 1.82 -4.07
C LEU A 49 4.96 2.74 -4.95
N GLY A 50 5.01 2.47 -6.23
CA GLY A 50 5.69 3.28 -7.23
C GLY A 50 4.77 3.65 -8.39
N LEU A 51 5.06 4.78 -9.04
CA LEU A 51 4.39 5.24 -10.25
C LEU A 51 5.41 5.44 -11.37
N ASP A 52 5.23 4.74 -12.47
CA ASP A 52 5.93 5.03 -13.72
C ASP A 52 5.37 6.32 -14.34
N ARG A 53 5.90 7.44 -13.89
CA ARG A 53 5.49 8.78 -14.32
C ARG A 53 5.94 9.09 -15.73
N GLY A 54 7.12 8.61 -16.11
CA GLY A 54 7.73 8.85 -17.41
C GLY A 54 7.33 7.88 -18.51
N GLY A 55 6.70 6.74 -18.18
CA GLY A 55 6.51 5.64 -19.12
C GLY A 55 7.82 4.94 -19.45
N VAL A 56 8.72 4.85 -18.45
CA VAL A 56 10.10 4.39 -18.66
C VAL A 56 10.26 2.88 -18.51
N LEU A 57 9.30 2.18 -17.91
CA LEU A 57 9.40 0.73 -17.66
C LEU A 57 9.77 -0.09 -18.90
N PRO A 58 9.18 0.13 -20.09
CA PRO A 58 9.58 -0.60 -21.30
C PRO A 58 11.02 -0.33 -21.70
N LEU A 59 11.53 0.90 -21.51
CA LEU A 59 12.90 1.29 -21.82
C LEU A 59 13.89 0.66 -20.84
N LEU A 60 13.55 0.63 -19.54
CA LEU A 60 14.37 -0.03 -18.53
C LEU A 60 14.54 -1.52 -18.83
N GLY A 61 13.47 -2.19 -19.28
CA GLY A 61 13.55 -3.58 -19.71
C GLY A 61 14.44 -3.83 -20.93
N ALA A 62 14.59 -2.83 -21.80
CA ALA A 62 15.42 -2.93 -23.01
C ALA A 62 16.89 -2.61 -22.78
N LEU A 63 17.20 -1.71 -21.84
CA LEU A 63 18.57 -1.24 -21.59
C LEU A 63 19.42 -2.18 -20.73
N GLY A 64 18.78 -2.97 -19.90
CA GLY A 64 19.50 -3.82 -18.93
C GLY A 64 19.88 -3.07 -17.64
N HIS A 65 20.13 -3.85 -16.61
CA HIS A 65 20.23 -3.36 -15.23
C HIS A 65 21.49 -2.49 -14.95
N ASP A 66 22.57 -2.74 -15.64
CA ASP A 66 23.86 -2.08 -15.39
C ASP A 66 24.11 -0.88 -16.29
N ASP A 67 23.15 -0.50 -17.15
CA ASP A 67 23.29 0.63 -18.05
C ASP A 67 23.11 1.96 -17.27
N PRO A 68 24.09 2.88 -17.31
CA PRO A 68 23.96 4.20 -16.68
C PRO A 68 22.72 4.98 -17.12
N ALA A 69 22.28 4.80 -18.39
CA ALA A 69 21.05 5.42 -18.89
C ALA A 69 19.82 4.83 -18.23
N ALA A 70 19.81 3.53 -17.95
CA ALA A 70 18.70 2.88 -17.21
C ALA A 70 18.57 3.45 -15.80
N LEU A 71 19.68 3.61 -15.07
CA LEU A 71 19.69 4.19 -13.73
C LEU A 71 19.18 5.65 -13.71
N ALA A 72 19.55 6.45 -14.73
CA ALA A 72 19.05 7.81 -14.87
C ALA A 72 17.53 7.83 -15.15
N LEU A 73 17.04 6.97 -16.05
CA LEU A 73 15.63 6.84 -16.39
C LEU A 73 14.80 6.36 -15.19
N GLU A 74 15.32 5.41 -14.42
CA GLU A 74 14.67 4.92 -13.20
C GLU A 74 14.49 6.06 -12.19
N ARG A 75 15.57 6.77 -11.88
CA ARG A 75 15.54 7.87 -10.91
C ARG A 75 14.59 8.99 -11.30
N ASP A 76 14.57 9.37 -12.58
CA ASP A 76 13.81 10.52 -13.06
C ASP A 76 12.39 10.13 -13.52
N GLY A 77 12.17 8.87 -13.89
CA GLY A 77 10.92 8.37 -14.43
C GLY A 77 10.02 7.65 -13.44
N LEU A 78 10.58 7.08 -12.37
CA LEU A 78 9.82 6.40 -11.33
C LEU A 78 9.61 7.32 -10.12
N LEU A 79 8.36 7.51 -9.74
CA LEU A 79 7.99 8.29 -8.57
C LEU A 79 7.63 7.36 -7.43
N ASN A 80 8.29 7.51 -6.29
CA ASN A 80 7.91 6.81 -5.06
C ASN A 80 6.61 7.41 -4.52
N LEU A 81 5.51 6.63 -4.61
CA LEU A 81 4.21 7.03 -4.06
C LEU A 81 4.18 6.90 -2.53
N GLY A 82 4.88 5.93 -1.96
CA GLY A 82 4.90 5.70 -0.52
C GLY A 82 4.63 4.24 -0.17
N LEU A 83 4.15 4.02 1.04
CA LEU A 83 4.01 2.70 1.63
C LEU A 83 2.55 2.33 1.85
N CYS A 84 2.19 1.09 1.54
CA CYS A 84 0.90 0.51 1.91
C CYS A 84 1.09 -0.54 3.00
N LEU A 85 0.29 -0.46 4.05
CA LEU A 85 0.17 -1.45 5.11
C LEU A 85 -1.25 -2.03 5.04
N ALA A 86 -1.40 -3.29 4.62
CA ALA A 86 -2.70 -3.93 4.49
C ALA A 86 -2.73 -5.26 5.26
N PRO A 87 -3.24 -5.28 6.50
CA PRO A 87 -3.38 -6.52 7.24
C PRO A 87 -4.41 -7.42 6.56
N SER A 88 -4.07 -8.70 6.41
CA SER A 88 -5.03 -9.72 5.99
C SER A 88 -5.83 -10.22 7.18
N GLY A 89 -7.07 -10.63 6.95
CA GLY A 89 -7.97 -11.12 7.99
C GLY A 89 -9.34 -10.47 7.91
N ALA A 90 -10.20 -10.84 8.85
CA ALA A 90 -11.54 -10.29 8.96
C ALA A 90 -11.89 -10.10 10.44
N GLY A 91 -12.68 -9.08 10.72
CA GLY A 91 -13.12 -8.70 12.06
C GLY A 91 -14.48 -8.03 12.03
N ARG A 92 -14.88 -7.50 13.16
CA ARG A 92 -16.05 -6.62 13.24
C ARG A 92 -15.65 -5.20 12.87
N GLU A 93 -16.53 -4.47 12.22
CA GLU A 93 -16.31 -3.05 11.93
C GLU A 93 -15.98 -2.29 13.22
N GLY A 94 -14.90 -1.52 13.21
CA GLY A 94 -14.37 -0.81 14.38
C GLY A 94 -13.45 -1.62 15.31
N GLU A 95 -13.31 -2.93 15.13
CA GLU A 95 -12.31 -3.73 15.84
C GLU A 95 -10.89 -3.31 15.44
N LEU A 96 -9.96 -3.24 16.38
CA LEU A 96 -8.57 -2.92 16.07
C LEU A 96 -8.00 -3.93 15.06
N ALA A 97 -7.69 -3.47 13.85
CA ALA A 97 -7.08 -4.27 12.81
C ALA A 97 -5.55 -4.20 12.89
N LEU A 98 -5.00 -3.01 13.07
CA LEU A 98 -3.56 -2.79 13.08
C LEU A 98 -3.19 -1.60 13.98
N HIS A 99 -2.24 -1.82 14.86
CA HIS A 99 -1.51 -0.76 15.54
C HIS A 99 -0.14 -0.61 14.89
N VAL A 100 0.20 0.60 14.51
CA VAL A 100 1.45 0.95 13.82
C VAL A 100 2.25 1.92 14.66
N GLU A 101 3.49 1.56 14.95
CA GLU A 101 4.49 2.48 15.50
C GLU A 101 5.49 2.81 14.38
N LEU A 102 5.59 4.09 14.03
CA LEU A 102 6.60 4.61 13.09
C LEU A 102 7.62 5.40 13.87
N GLN A 103 8.86 4.95 13.87
CA GLN A 103 10.00 5.70 14.39
C GLN A 103 10.74 6.32 13.21
N ARG A 104 10.68 7.63 13.07
CA ARG A 104 11.35 8.37 11.99
C ARG A 104 12.84 8.52 12.28
N ALA A 105 13.67 8.54 11.25
CA ALA A 105 15.11 8.73 11.40
C ALA A 105 15.47 10.05 12.09
N GLY A 106 14.62 11.08 11.98
CA GLY A 106 14.73 12.35 12.70
C GLY A 106 14.36 12.33 14.20
N GLY A 107 14.10 11.14 14.78
CA GLY A 107 13.82 10.97 16.22
C GLY A 107 12.35 11.13 16.61
N GLN A 108 11.47 11.51 15.70
CA GLN A 108 10.04 11.59 15.98
C GLN A 108 9.40 10.20 15.91
N ALA A 109 8.64 9.86 16.94
CA ALA A 109 7.83 8.65 16.96
C ALA A 109 6.35 9.01 16.76
N MET A 110 5.64 8.18 16.02
CA MET A 110 4.21 8.29 15.82
C MET A 110 3.55 6.92 15.95
N THR A 111 2.36 6.91 16.55
CA THR A 111 1.54 5.71 16.69
C THR A 111 0.17 5.96 16.08
N VAL A 112 -0.35 4.94 15.39
CA VAL A 112 -1.68 4.99 14.77
C VAL A 112 -2.41 3.68 15.04
N ASP A 113 -3.63 3.77 15.55
CA ASP A 113 -4.56 2.65 15.68
C ASP A 113 -5.56 2.69 14.55
N VAL A 114 -5.58 1.64 13.74
CA VAL A 114 -6.46 1.56 12.56
C VAL A 114 -7.52 0.49 12.78
N PRO A 115 -8.80 0.88 12.88
CA PRO A 115 -9.89 -0.06 13.02
C PRO A 115 -10.22 -0.76 11.70
N TYR A 116 -10.74 -1.99 11.80
CA TYR A 116 -11.24 -2.73 10.66
C TYR A 116 -12.40 -2.00 9.99
N GLY A 117 -12.37 -1.95 8.67
CA GLY A 117 -13.30 -1.21 7.83
C GLY A 117 -12.79 0.19 7.43
N SER A 118 -11.68 0.68 8.00
CA SER A 118 -11.14 2.00 7.71
C SER A 118 -9.91 1.98 6.80
N LEU A 119 -9.62 3.14 6.25
CA LEU A 119 -8.39 3.45 5.51
C LEU A 119 -7.85 4.77 6.06
N GLU A 120 -6.59 4.76 6.46
CA GLU A 120 -5.90 5.94 6.99
C GLU A 120 -4.73 6.32 6.11
N VAL A 121 -4.54 7.63 5.89
CA VAL A 121 -3.37 8.17 5.20
C VAL A 121 -2.56 9.00 6.17
N VAL A 122 -1.35 8.56 6.41
CA VAL A 122 -0.44 9.13 7.39
C VAL A 122 0.68 9.87 6.66
N PRO A 123 0.97 11.13 7.03
CA PRO A 123 2.11 11.85 6.48
C PRO A 123 3.42 11.10 6.72
N PHE A 124 4.09 10.74 5.65
CA PHE A 124 5.42 10.14 5.65
C PHE A 124 6.07 10.52 4.32
N ASP A 125 6.82 11.63 4.37
CA ASP A 125 7.17 12.37 3.18
C ASP A 125 8.24 11.67 2.32
N LEU A 126 8.36 12.12 1.06
CA LEU A 126 9.36 11.62 0.12
C LEU A 126 10.77 11.80 0.72
N HIS A 127 11.58 10.74 0.63
CA HIS A 127 12.93 10.63 1.20
C HIS A 127 12.98 10.58 2.73
N GLU A 128 11.85 10.67 3.41
CA GLU A 128 11.80 10.42 4.84
C GLU A 128 11.98 8.93 5.11
N ARG A 129 12.83 8.59 6.08
CA ARG A 129 13.12 7.20 6.46
C ARG A 129 12.71 6.93 7.88
N GLY A 130 12.39 5.68 8.16
CA GLY A 130 12.02 5.25 9.49
C GLY A 130 11.96 3.74 9.64
N THR A 131 11.74 3.30 10.85
CA THR A 131 11.47 1.90 11.17
C THR A 131 10.03 1.74 11.59
N LEU A 132 9.42 0.64 11.17
CA LEU A 132 8.05 0.29 11.50
C LEU A 132 8.02 -0.84 12.52
N LYS A 133 7.06 -0.76 13.44
CA LYS A 133 6.61 -1.90 14.23
C LYS A 133 5.12 -2.06 14.04
N LEU A 134 4.70 -3.23 13.61
CA LEU A 134 3.33 -3.56 13.26
C LEU A 134 2.79 -4.55 14.29
N MET A 135 1.67 -4.22 14.93
CA MET A 135 1.00 -5.08 15.89
C MET A 135 -0.44 -5.30 15.43
N PRO A 136 -0.70 -6.40 14.70
CA PRO A 136 -2.05 -6.70 14.22
C PRO A 136 -2.97 -7.11 15.37
N GLY A 137 -4.24 -6.78 15.24
CA GLY A 137 -5.28 -7.31 16.08
C GLY A 137 -5.34 -8.85 16.00
N ARG A 138 -5.97 -9.49 16.97
CA ARG A 138 -5.97 -10.95 17.17
C ARG A 138 -6.34 -11.75 15.91
N ASN A 139 -7.25 -11.23 15.09
CA ASN A 139 -7.77 -11.89 13.89
C ASN A 139 -7.03 -11.50 12.61
N PHE A 140 -6.04 -10.62 12.71
CA PHE A 140 -5.34 -10.04 11.56
C PHE A 140 -3.90 -10.53 11.48
N ASP A 141 -3.34 -10.50 10.26
CA ASP A 141 -1.98 -10.96 9.95
C ASP A 141 -1.27 -9.95 9.06
N VAL A 142 -0.05 -9.63 9.42
CA VAL A 142 0.87 -8.77 8.65
C VAL A 142 2.06 -9.55 8.09
N GLY A 143 1.99 -10.89 8.11
CA GLY A 143 2.99 -11.76 7.50
C GLY A 143 3.68 -12.76 8.43
N LEU A 144 3.45 -12.69 9.74
CA LEU A 144 4.01 -13.61 10.73
C LEU A 144 2.97 -14.51 11.41
N GLY A 145 1.73 -14.49 10.91
CA GLY A 145 0.59 -15.18 11.50
C GLY A 145 -0.31 -14.25 12.32
N ARG A 146 -1.55 -14.69 12.53
CA ARG A 146 -2.58 -13.89 13.19
C ARG A 146 -2.17 -13.43 14.59
N GLY A 147 -2.39 -12.16 14.87
CA GLY A 147 -2.07 -11.54 16.15
C GLY A 147 -0.58 -11.42 16.47
N ARG A 148 0.30 -11.79 15.56
CA ARG A 148 1.74 -11.69 15.75
C ARG A 148 2.28 -10.42 15.15
N GLY A 149 2.92 -9.60 15.98
CA GLY A 149 3.58 -8.39 15.55
C GLY A 149 4.75 -8.66 14.62
N ALA A 150 5.01 -7.72 13.74
CA ALA A 150 6.12 -7.74 12.79
C ALA A 150 6.88 -6.42 12.84
N THR A 151 8.19 -6.52 12.71
CA THR A 151 9.05 -5.38 12.40
C THR A 151 9.69 -5.69 11.06
N PRO A 152 9.31 -4.98 9.97
CA PRO A 152 9.96 -5.13 8.68
C PRO A 152 11.46 -4.94 8.81
N ARG A 153 12.23 -5.73 8.06
CA ARG A 153 13.70 -5.62 8.10
C ARG A 153 14.13 -4.33 7.41
N GLY A 154 15.00 -3.59 8.09
CA GLY A 154 15.56 -2.35 7.57
C GLY A 154 14.65 -1.14 7.74
N GLU A 155 15.09 -0.05 7.16
CA GLU A 155 14.33 1.19 7.10
C GLU A 155 13.29 1.13 5.99
N VAL A 156 12.15 1.74 6.23
CA VAL A 156 11.15 2.03 5.21
C VAL A 156 11.27 3.47 4.75
N GLU A 157 10.90 3.74 3.52
CA GLU A 157 10.96 5.07 2.94
C GLU A 157 9.54 5.58 2.65
N GLY A 158 9.29 6.83 3.00
CA GLY A 158 8.07 7.55 2.68
C GLY A 158 7.96 7.91 1.20
N GLY A 159 6.85 8.52 0.81
CA GLY A 159 6.63 8.93 -0.57
C GLY A 159 5.63 10.07 -0.69
N VAL A 160 5.36 10.50 -1.91
CA VAL A 160 4.49 11.66 -2.18
C VAL A 160 3.02 11.46 -1.77
N ALA A 161 2.59 10.20 -1.56
CA ALA A 161 1.27 9.87 -1.03
C ALA A 161 1.29 9.51 0.46
N GLY A 162 2.49 9.45 1.08
CA GLY A 162 2.65 9.09 2.48
C GLY A 162 2.60 7.59 2.74
N MET A 163 2.16 7.22 3.93
CA MET A 163 1.90 5.85 4.34
C MET A 163 0.39 5.62 4.39
N ILE A 164 -0.10 4.67 3.61
CA ILE A 164 -1.51 4.31 3.53
C ILE A 164 -1.72 3.03 4.33
N ILE A 165 -2.59 3.07 5.34
CA ILE A 165 -2.94 1.90 6.14
C ILE A 165 -4.35 1.49 5.75
N ASP A 166 -4.47 0.36 5.03
CA ASP A 166 -5.73 -0.10 4.47
C ASP A 166 -6.26 -1.33 5.21
N ALA A 167 -7.12 -1.10 6.17
CA ALA A 167 -7.79 -2.12 6.97
C ALA A 167 -9.23 -2.42 6.52
N ARG A 168 -9.61 -2.04 5.29
CA ARG A 168 -10.97 -2.29 4.74
C ARG A 168 -11.29 -3.77 4.52
N GLY A 169 -10.29 -4.64 4.64
CA GLY A 169 -10.41 -6.08 4.40
C GLY A 169 -10.12 -6.48 2.95
N ARG A 170 -9.89 -7.78 2.75
CA ARG A 170 -9.61 -8.37 1.42
C ARG A 170 -10.41 -9.67 1.24
N PRO A 171 -11.10 -9.89 0.12
CA PRO A 171 -11.29 -8.93 -0.97
C PRO A 171 -12.16 -7.73 -0.54
N LEU A 172 -11.97 -6.59 -1.22
CA LEU A 172 -12.77 -5.39 -0.95
C LEU A 172 -14.25 -5.65 -1.26
N ALA A 173 -15.09 -5.52 -0.26
CA ALA A 173 -16.53 -5.58 -0.45
C ALA A 173 -17.03 -4.22 -0.96
N LEU A 174 -17.50 -4.18 -2.21
CA LEU A 174 -18.17 -2.99 -2.73
C LEU A 174 -19.57 -2.89 -2.13
N PRO A 175 -19.96 -1.73 -1.56
CA PRO A 175 -21.31 -1.58 -1.03
C PRO A 175 -22.36 -1.76 -2.13
N ALA A 176 -23.39 -2.52 -1.82
CA ALA A 176 -24.52 -2.69 -2.71
C ALA A 176 -25.30 -1.36 -2.79
N GLY A 177 -25.29 -0.72 -3.96
CA GLY A 177 -26.03 0.51 -4.22
C GLY A 177 -25.13 1.67 -4.66
N ARG A 178 -25.63 2.43 -5.64
CA ARG A 178 -24.89 3.53 -6.26
C ARG A 178 -24.62 4.69 -5.28
N GLU A 179 -25.57 4.98 -4.40
CA GLU A 179 -25.48 6.07 -3.42
C GLU A 179 -24.44 5.80 -2.32
N LYS A 180 -24.32 4.55 -1.88
CA LYS A 180 -23.32 4.16 -0.88
C LYS A 180 -21.87 4.14 -1.43
N ARG A 181 -21.71 4.05 -2.76
CA ARG A 181 -20.39 4.10 -3.42
C ARG A 181 -19.84 5.51 -3.59
N GLN A 182 -20.72 6.54 -3.54
CA GLN A 182 -20.31 7.95 -3.68
C GLN A 182 -19.96 8.60 -2.33
N ALA A 183 -20.33 7.98 -1.22
CA ALA A 183 -20.12 8.50 0.14
C ALA A 183 -18.85 8.00 0.86
N ARG A 184 -18.00 7.24 0.15
CA ARG A 184 -16.74 6.71 0.68
C ARG A 184 -15.50 7.31 0.00
#